data_a32059705d4bda859a0470e667e649d6
#
_entry.id   a32059705d4bda859a0470e667e649d6
#
_cell.length_a   1.000
_cell.length_b   1.000
_cell.length_c   1.000
_cell.angle_alpha   90.00
_cell.angle_beta   90.00
_cell.angle_gamma   90.00
#
_symmetry.space_group_name_H-M   'P 1'
#
loop_
_entity.id
_entity.type
_entity.pdbx_description
1 polymer ?
#
loop_
_entity_poly.entity_id
_entity_poly.type
_entity_poly.pdbx_seq_one_letter_code
_entity_poly.pdbx_strand_id
1 'polypeptide(L)'
;NGSVNFMVLVILLVFTGCTQQTQEEEIQTLIQDLRRDTPSLRWMRTTPREAAKKKLGKMGKDAVPALVRALSQADLSIQSGVTDTLASIGKDAVPAMTQLLKDPSVKLHAANALLKMAAKESVPELVLILQNGRSELRANAAEILGRIGSEGIPKKLIPKAESKTGKYFEFYFMLPDILSALKEALQDNVPGVRSQATNSLIQIAIVKKTPEVIDLVLPVLKQALQNDDADVRSKAANALMQIGTPEAFQAMLPVLRQALQNEDSTVRVKAALALAHVGTSESIELAKSAVPDLVKVLQQPDLRVVAAKALEKIGVFEALEKDKDSKE
;
A
#
# COMPACT_ATOMS: atom_id res chain seq x y z
N ASN A 1 -45.10 26.24 -36.55
CA ASN A 1 -43.93 25.33 -36.40
C ASN A 1 -43.19 25.47 -35.03
N GLY A 2 -43.31 26.62 -34.32
CA GLY A 2 -42.64 26.79 -33.00
C GLY A 2 -43.33 26.10 -31.84
N SER A 3 -44.69 26.04 -31.87
CA SER A 3 -45.50 25.43 -30.78
C SER A 3 -45.40 23.91 -30.74
N VAL A 4 -45.27 23.24 -31.88
CA VAL A 4 -45.10 21.79 -31.98
C VAL A 4 -43.76 21.35 -31.44
N ASN A 5 -42.66 22.09 -31.77
CA ASN A 5 -41.34 21.80 -31.23
C ASN A 5 -41.23 22.00 -29.71
N PHE A 6 -41.94 23.01 -29.16
CA PHE A 6 -41.95 23.25 -27.72
C PHE A 6 -42.71 22.14 -26.97
N MET A 7 -43.83 21.69 -27.53
CA MET A 7 -44.65 20.61 -26.96
C MET A 7 -43.91 19.25 -26.98
N VAL A 8 -43.19 18.98 -28.07
CA VAL A 8 -42.34 17.77 -28.16
C VAL A 8 -41.17 17.83 -27.16
N LEU A 9 -40.54 19.00 -26.97
CA LEU A 9 -39.48 19.19 -25.99
C LEU A 9 -39.98 19.01 -24.55
N VAL A 10 -41.16 19.53 -24.22
CA VAL A 10 -41.80 19.37 -22.91
C VAL A 10 -42.18 17.90 -22.65
N ILE A 11 -42.74 17.20 -23.64
CA ILE A 11 -43.05 15.78 -23.55
C ILE A 11 -41.77 14.95 -23.35
N LEU A 12 -40.69 15.21 -24.09
CA LEU A 12 -39.41 14.56 -23.92
C LEU A 12 -38.83 14.81 -22.50
N LEU A 13 -38.89 16.04 -21.99
CA LEU A 13 -38.44 16.37 -20.63
C LEU A 13 -39.27 15.68 -19.52
N VAL A 14 -40.60 15.57 -19.71
CA VAL A 14 -41.47 14.86 -18.77
C VAL A 14 -41.22 13.35 -18.82
N PHE A 15 -41.08 12.76 -20.00
CA PHE A 15 -40.75 11.33 -20.12
C PHE A 15 -39.36 10.99 -19.59
N THR A 16 -38.35 11.81 -19.84
CA THR A 16 -37.01 11.60 -19.28
C THR A 16 -36.99 11.79 -17.76
N GLY A 17 -37.72 12.74 -17.24
CA GLY A 17 -37.89 12.95 -15.79
C GLY A 17 -38.58 11.77 -15.10
N CYS A 18 -39.68 11.25 -15.68
CA CYS A 18 -40.38 10.08 -15.15
C CYS A 18 -39.52 8.80 -15.21
N THR A 19 -38.73 8.60 -16.27
CA THR A 19 -37.85 7.43 -16.36
C THR A 19 -36.68 7.50 -15.40
N GLN A 20 -36.11 8.67 -15.15
CA GLN A 20 -35.06 8.84 -14.13
C GLN A 20 -35.58 8.63 -12.71
N GLN A 21 -36.79 9.12 -12.40
CA GLN A 21 -37.40 8.97 -11.09
C GLN A 21 -37.69 7.49 -10.78
N THR A 22 -38.22 6.73 -11.75
CA THR A 22 -38.46 5.28 -11.59
C THR A 22 -37.15 4.48 -11.44
N GLN A 23 -36.07 4.87 -12.12
CA GLN A 23 -34.78 4.23 -11.99
C GLN A 23 -34.15 4.48 -10.61
N GLU A 24 -34.25 5.72 -10.08
CA GLU A 24 -33.75 6.05 -8.76
C GLU A 24 -34.51 5.30 -7.64
N GLU A 25 -35.83 5.17 -7.75
CA GLU A 25 -36.65 4.38 -6.83
C GLU A 25 -36.28 2.90 -6.87
N GLU A 26 -36.01 2.33 -8.04
CA GLU A 26 -35.54 0.96 -8.18
C GLU A 26 -34.17 0.77 -7.51
N ILE A 27 -33.23 1.70 -7.72
CA ILE A 27 -31.90 1.66 -7.07
C ILE A 27 -32.04 1.72 -5.55
N GLN A 28 -32.89 2.60 -5.00
CA GLN A 28 -33.11 2.72 -3.56
C GLN A 28 -33.68 1.42 -2.97
N THR A 29 -34.64 0.80 -3.67
CA THR A 29 -35.23 -0.49 -3.26
C THR A 29 -34.15 -1.59 -3.23
N LEU A 30 -33.32 -1.68 -4.26
CA LEU A 30 -32.24 -2.65 -4.33
C LEU A 30 -31.17 -2.42 -3.24
N ILE A 31 -30.88 -1.15 -2.88
CA ILE A 31 -29.99 -0.83 -1.78
C ILE A 31 -30.55 -1.33 -0.44
N GLN A 32 -31.88 -1.22 -0.21
CA GLN A 32 -32.51 -1.78 0.98
C GLN A 32 -32.43 -3.32 1.00
N ASP A 33 -32.48 -3.98 -0.15
CA ASP A 33 -32.31 -5.43 -0.25
C ASP A 33 -30.88 -5.89 0.07
N LEU A 34 -29.86 -5.02 -0.03
CA LEU A 34 -28.50 -5.30 0.43
C LEU A 34 -28.39 -5.48 1.96
N ARG A 35 -29.38 -4.98 2.73
CA ARG A 35 -29.51 -5.17 4.18
C ARG A 35 -29.92 -6.60 4.55
N ARG A 36 -30.66 -7.28 3.67
CA ARG A 36 -31.36 -8.53 3.99
C ARG A 36 -30.43 -9.74 3.90
N ASP A 37 -29.71 -10.03 4.98
CA ASP A 37 -29.13 -11.34 5.24
C ASP A 37 -30.21 -12.30 5.79
N THR A 38 -31.30 -12.47 5.06
CA THR A 38 -32.23 -13.57 5.40
C THR A 38 -31.53 -14.87 5.05
N PRO A 39 -31.45 -15.85 6.01
CA PRO A 39 -30.99 -17.18 5.66
C PRO A 39 -31.80 -17.65 4.47
N SER A 40 -31.14 -17.88 3.34
CA SER A 40 -31.80 -18.43 2.17
C SER A 40 -32.44 -19.74 2.61
N LEU A 41 -33.78 -19.84 2.43
CA LEU A 41 -34.42 -21.14 2.49
C LEU A 41 -33.59 -22.05 1.57
N ARG A 42 -33.21 -23.21 2.03
CA ARG A 42 -32.22 -24.15 1.41
C ARG A 42 -32.51 -24.47 -0.06
N TRP A 43 -33.67 -24.03 -0.58
CA TRP A 43 -34.11 -24.18 -1.97
C TRP A 43 -34.03 -22.90 -2.82
N MET A 44 -33.75 -21.71 -2.24
CA MET A 44 -33.49 -20.47 -3.00
C MET A 44 -32.10 -20.49 -3.57
N ARG A 45 -31.99 -20.39 -4.90
CA ARG A 45 -30.68 -20.35 -5.61
C ARG A 45 -29.88 -19.07 -5.37
N THR A 46 -30.51 -17.96 -4.97
CA THR A 46 -29.88 -16.66 -4.74
C THR A 46 -30.56 -15.92 -3.60
N THR A 47 -29.79 -15.29 -2.71
CA THR A 47 -30.33 -14.42 -1.66
C THR A 47 -30.81 -13.10 -2.26
N PRO A 48 -31.75 -12.37 -1.60
CA PRO A 48 -32.13 -11.01 -2.01
C PRO A 48 -30.92 -10.10 -2.17
N ARG A 49 -29.95 -10.17 -1.26
CA ARG A 49 -28.69 -9.44 -1.30
C ARG A 49 -27.87 -9.73 -2.56
N GLU A 50 -27.71 -10.99 -2.94
CA GLU A 50 -26.99 -11.36 -4.15
C GLU A 50 -27.73 -10.94 -5.43
N ALA A 51 -29.06 -11.04 -5.44
CA ALA A 51 -29.88 -10.56 -6.55
C ALA A 51 -29.77 -9.04 -6.73
N ALA A 52 -29.85 -8.29 -5.63
CA ALA A 52 -29.69 -6.83 -5.61
C ALA A 52 -28.30 -6.42 -6.06
N LYS A 53 -27.25 -7.04 -5.51
CA LYS A 53 -25.86 -6.83 -5.93
C LYS A 53 -25.68 -7.04 -7.44
N LYS A 54 -26.23 -8.12 -7.99
CA LYS A 54 -26.13 -8.42 -9.43
C LYS A 54 -26.86 -7.39 -10.29
N LYS A 55 -28.06 -6.93 -9.86
CA LYS A 55 -28.82 -5.90 -10.59
C LYS A 55 -28.10 -4.54 -10.54
N LEU A 56 -27.68 -4.08 -9.35
CA LEU A 56 -26.93 -2.83 -9.18
C LEU A 56 -25.60 -2.85 -9.94
N GLY A 57 -24.91 -3.99 -9.94
CA GLY A 57 -23.70 -4.17 -10.74
C GLY A 57 -23.92 -4.03 -12.23
N LYS A 58 -25.09 -4.47 -12.76
CA LYS A 58 -25.48 -4.27 -14.16
C LYS A 58 -25.83 -2.83 -14.51
N MET A 59 -26.39 -2.07 -13.56
CA MET A 59 -26.65 -0.63 -13.72
C MET A 59 -25.35 0.18 -13.81
N GLY A 60 -24.22 -0.38 -13.31
CA GLY A 60 -22.88 0.20 -13.45
C GLY A 60 -22.80 1.61 -12.86
N LYS A 61 -22.28 2.55 -13.63
CA LYS A 61 -22.05 3.95 -13.23
C LYS A 61 -23.30 4.67 -12.71
N ASP A 62 -24.49 4.29 -13.17
CA ASP A 62 -25.75 4.97 -12.81
C ASP A 62 -26.13 4.68 -11.36
N ALA A 63 -25.73 3.52 -10.82
CA ALA A 63 -25.95 3.17 -9.42
C ALA A 63 -24.90 3.78 -8.46
N VAL A 64 -23.73 4.18 -8.94
CA VAL A 64 -22.61 4.65 -8.09
C VAL A 64 -23.01 5.81 -7.18
N PRO A 65 -23.67 6.90 -7.63
CA PRO A 65 -24.02 8.02 -6.74
C PRO A 65 -24.94 7.61 -5.58
N ALA A 66 -25.92 6.73 -5.82
CA ALA A 66 -26.83 6.26 -4.79
C ALA A 66 -26.12 5.30 -3.79
N LEU A 67 -25.25 4.44 -4.29
CA LEU A 67 -24.41 3.55 -3.46
C LEU A 67 -23.45 4.33 -2.58
N VAL A 68 -22.85 5.40 -3.09
CA VAL A 68 -21.99 6.32 -2.33
C VAL A 68 -22.77 6.98 -1.20
N ARG A 69 -23.97 7.51 -1.48
CA ARG A 69 -24.85 8.07 -0.44
C ARG A 69 -25.20 7.03 0.63
N ALA A 70 -25.53 5.81 0.23
CA ALA A 70 -25.87 4.73 1.15
C ALA A 70 -24.67 4.31 2.01
N LEU A 71 -23.45 4.35 1.47
CA LEU A 71 -22.24 4.05 2.22
C LEU A 71 -21.96 5.09 3.31
N SER A 72 -22.23 6.37 3.03
CA SER A 72 -22.07 7.48 3.97
C SER A 72 -23.19 7.55 5.04
N GLN A 73 -24.30 6.85 4.83
CA GLN A 73 -25.33 6.68 5.86
C GLN A 73 -24.84 5.64 6.88
N ALA A 74 -24.95 5.95 8.18
CA ALA A 74 -24.38 5.16 9.28
C ALA A 74 -24.98 3.75 9.50
N ASP A 75 -25.57 3.12 8.49
CA ASP A 75 -26.15 1.79 8.58
C ASP A 75 -25.14 0.70 8.27
N LEU A 76 -24.49 0.18 9.31
CA LEU A 76 -23.47 -0.87 9.23
C LEU A 76 -23.96 -2.14 8.50
N SER A 77 -25.29 -2.41 8.55
CA SER A 77 -25.86 -3.61 7.92
C SER A 77 -25.82 -3.54 6.38
N ILE A 78 -25.88 -2.33 5.83
CA ILE A 78 -25.85 -2.07 4.38
C ILE A 78 -24.41 -1.90 3.88
N GLN A 79 -23.51 -1.31 4.68
CA GLN A 79 -22.17 -0.91 4.25
C GLN A 79 -21.36 -2.04 3.60
N SER A 80 -21.43 -3.25 4.15
CA SER A 80 -20.74 -4.41 3.56
C SER A 80 -21.32 -4.76 2.18
N GLY A 81 -22.64 -4.76 2.02
CA GLY A 81 -23.32 -5.04 0.75
C GLY A 81 -23.01 -3.99 -0.32
N VAL A 82 -23.03 -2.72 0.08
CA VAL A 82 -22.67 -1.59 -0.78
C VAL A 82 -21.21 -1.67 -1.22
N THR A 83 -20.29 -1.95 -0.29
CA THR A 83 -18.88 -2.14 -0.58
C THR A 83 -18.65 -3.23 -1.63
N ASP A 84 -19.31 -4.38 -1.45
CA ASP A 84 -19.22 -5.49 -2.39
C ASP A 84 -19.83 -5.16 -3.76
N THR A 85 -20.90 -4.37 -3.78
CA THR A 85 -21.56 -3.93 -5.02
C THR A 85 -20.67 -2.95 -5.78
N LEU A 86 -20.12 -1.94 -5.11
CA LEU A 86 -19.18 -0.99 -5.71
C LEU A 86 -17.95 -1.70 -6.27
N ALA A 87 -17.41 -2.68 -5.54
CA ALA A 87 -16.32 -3.52 -6.04
C ALA A 87 -16.71 -4.32 -7.30
N SER A 88 -17.98 -4.76 -7.41
CA SER A 88 -18.47 -5.48 -8.60
C SER A 88 -18.76 -4.59 -9.81
N ILE A 89 -19.00 -3.30 -9.60
CA ILE A 89 -19.14 -2.30 -10.68
C ILE A 89 -17.78 -2.06 -11.37
N GLY A 90 -16.67 -2.16 -10.60
CA GLY A 90 -15.31 -2.03 -11.14
C GLY A 90 -14.90 -0.59 -11.40
N LYS A 91 -14.20 -0.35 -12.54
CA LYS A 91 -13.54 0.91 -12.88
C LYS A 91 -14.42 2.16 -12.74
N ASP A 92 -15.69 2.06 -13.06
CA ASP A 92 -16.63 3.19 -13.02
C ASP A 92 -16.88 3.71 -11.60
N ALA A 93 -16.63 2.87 -10.57
CA ALA A 93 -16.74 3.25 -9.18
C ALA A 93 -15.42 3.79 -8.58
N VAL A 94 -14.25 3.57 -9.22
CA VAL A 94 -12.94 3.95 -8.69
C VAL A 94 -12.84 5.44 -8.34
N PRO A 95 -13.24 6.42 -9.20
CA PRO A 95 -13.15 7.84 -8.88
C PRO A 95 -13.96 8.21 -7.64
N ALA A 96 -15.18 7.68 -7.52
CA ALA A 96 -16.05 7.93 -6.38
C ALA A 96 -15.48 7.33 -5.08
N MET A 97 -14.95 6.10 -5.14
CA MET A 97 -14.31 5.45 -4.00
C MET A 97 -13.07 6.20 -3.54
N THR A 98 -12.26 6.68 -4.47
CA THR A 98 -11.06 7.45 -4.13
C THR A 98 -11.41 8.79 -3.45
N GLN A 99 -12.51 9.42 -3.84
CA GLN A 99 -13.00 10.62 -3.15
C GLN A 99 -13.44 10.31 -1.71
N LEU A 100 -14.07 9.17 -1.47
CA LEU A 100 -14.51 8.74 -0.14
C LEU A 100 -13.34 8.38 0.81
N LEU A 101 -12.15 8.17 0.31
CA LEU A 101 -10.95 7.99 1.15
C LEU A 101 -10.63 9.21 2.03
N LYS A 102 -11.21 10.38 1.76
CA LYS A 102 -11.09 11.60 2.58
C LYS A 102 -11.98 11.57 3.82
N ASP A 103 -13.06 10.82 3.78
CA ASP A 103 -14.04 10.76 4.86
C ASP A 103 -13.66 9.62 5.83
N PRO A 104 -13.22 9.95 7.07
CA PRO A 104 -12.79 8.95 8.05
C PRO A 104 -13.88 7.91 8.35
N SER A 105 -15.15 8.28 8.24
CA SER A 105 -16.28 7.40 8.57
C SER A 105 -16.47 6.26 7.58
N VAL A 106 -16.08 6.45 6.32
CA VAL A 106 -16.24 5.48 5.22
C VAL A 106 -14.93 5.09 4.55
N LYS A 107 -13.79 5.70 4.95
CA LYS A 107 -12.46 5.43 4.37
C LYS A 107 -12.17 3.93 4.27
N LEU A 108 -12.44 3.18 5.34
CA LEU A 108 -12.17 1.73 5.37
C LEU A 108 -13.00 0.97 4.34
N HIS A 109 -14.28 1.32 4.19
CA HIS A 109 -15.17 0.68 3.21
C HIS A 109 -14.77 1.01 1.78
N ALA A 110 -14.42 2.26 1.51
CA ALA A 110 -13.93 2.70 0.21
C ALA A 110 -12.62 1.97 -0.17
N ALA A 111 -11.66 1.90 0.77
CA ALA A 111 -10.42 1.17 0.58
C ALA A 111 -10.67 -0.33 0.30
N ASN A 112 -11.56 -0.97 1.07
CA ASN A 112 -11.90 -2.38 0.87
C ASN A 112 -12.59 -2.63 -0.48
N ALA A 113 -13.43 -1.69 -0.97
CA ALA A 113 -14.01 -1.79 -2.30
C ALA A 113 -12.93 -1.77 -3.38
N LEU A 114 -12.00 -0.80 -3.32
CA LEU A 114 -10.87 -0.68 -4.25
C LEU A 114 -9.98 -1.92 -4.26
N LEU A 115 -9.72 -2.52 -3.09
CA LEU A 115 -8.93 -3.75 -2.97
C LEU A 115 -9.66 -4.99 -3.51
N LYS A 116 -10.99 -5.03 -3.44
CA LYS A 116 -11.80 -6.14 -3.98
C LYS A 116 -11.96 -6.06 -5.49
N MET A 117 -11.78 -4.88 -6.10
CA MET A 117 -11.80 -4.71 -7.55
C MET A 117 -10.65 -5.47 -8.20
N ALA A 118 -10.80 -5.85 -9.47
CA ALA A 118 -9.68 -6.39 -10.22
C ALA A 118 -8.57 -5.33 -10.36
N ALA A 119 -7.30 -5.75 -10.17
CA ALA A 119 -6.17 -4.82 -10.23
C ALA A 119 -6.10 -4.08 -11.59
N LYS A 120 -6.41 -4.76 -12.69
CA LYS A 120 -6.48 -4.17 -14.03
C LYS A 120 -7.47 -3.01 -14.17
N GLU A 121 -8.47 -2.94 -13.30
CA GLU A 121 -9.50 -1.91 -13.32
C GLU A 121 -9.16 -0.75 -12.40
N SER A 122 -8.58 -1.04 -11.23
CA SER A 122 -8.30 -0.04 -10.20
C SER A 122 -6.91 0.58 -10.30
N VAL A 123 -5.88 -0.19 -10.68
CA VAL A 123 -4.50 0.29 -10.72
C VAL A 123 -4.29 1.44 -11.71
N PRO A 124 -4.72 1.37 -12.99
CA PRO A 124 -4.52 2.47 -13.93
C PRO A 124 -5.15 3.78 -13.44
N GLU A 125 -6.35 3.71 -12.88
CA GLU A 125 -7.05 4.90 -12.38
C GLU A 125 -6.39 5.46 -11.12
N LEU A 126 -5.94 4.60 -10.21
CA LEU A 126 -5.18 5.01 -9.03
C LEU A 126 -3.84 5.64 -9.39
N VAL A 127 -3.16 5.14 -10.42
CA VAL A 127 -1.93 5.75 -10.96
C VAL A 127 -2.22 7.16 -11.50
N LEU A 128 -3.29 7.34 -12.29
CA LEU A 128 -3.69 8.66 -12.77
C LEU A 128 -4.00 9.64 -11.63
N ILE A 129 -4.68 9.15 -10.57
CA ILE A 129 -4.97 9.95 -9.38
C ILE A 129 -3.69 10.29 -8.62
N LEU A 130 -2.74 9.37 -8.53
CA LEU A 130 -1.44 9.62 -7.89
C LEU A 130 -0.65 10.70 -8.63
N GLN A 131 -0.69 10.72 -9.95
CA GLN A 131 0.02 11.70 -10.78
C GLN A 131 -0.66 13.06 -10.80
N ASN A 132 -1.99 13.12 -10.92
CA ASN A 132 -2.73 14.33 -11.26
C ASN A 132 -3.72 14.81 -10.19
N GLY A 133 -3.93 14.04 -9.13
CA GLY A 133 -4.90 14.32 -8.09
C GLY A 133 -4.47 15.44 -7.13
N ARG A 134 -5.39 15.90 -6.29
CA ARG A 134 -5.06 16.78 -5.15
C ARG A 134 -4.18 16.00 -4.16
N SER A 135 -3.38 16.70 -3.37
CA SER A 135 -2.39 16.09 -2.45
C SER A 135 -2.94 14.97 -1.56
N GLU A 136 -4.12 15.16 -0.98
CA GLU A 136 -4.76 14.12 -0.16
C GLU A 136 -5.13 12.88 -0.98
N LEU A 137 -5.63 13.08 -2.20
CA LEU A 137 -5.98 11.96 -3.09
C LEU A 137 -4.75 11.22 -3.56
N ARG A 138 -3.65 11.96 -3.87
CA ARG A 138 -2.37 11.34 -4.22
C ARG A 138 -1.85 10.45 -3.09
N ALA A 139 -1.86 10.96 -1.84
CA ALA A 139 -1.43 10.17 -0.69
C ALA A 139 -2.30 8.91 -0.49
N ASN A 140 -3.63 9.04 -0.60
CA ASN A 140 -4.55 7.90 -0.50
C ASN A 140 -4.36 6.90 -1.66
N ALA A 141 -4.16 7.38 -2.88
CA ALA A 141 -3.87 6.51 -4.02
C ALA A 141 -2.57 5.72 -3.82
N ALA A 142 -1.50 6.37 -3.29
CA ALA A 142 -0.26 5.70 -2.94
C ALA A 142 -0.51 4.61 -1.89
N GLU A 143 -1.30 4.87 -0.84
CA GLU A 143 -1.66 3.88 0.18
C GLU A 143 -2.36 2.66 -0.43
N ILE A 144 -3.38 2.88 -1.27
CA ILE A 144 -4.14 1.79 -1.87
C ILE A 144 -3.29 0.99 -2.85
N LEU A 145 -2.46 1.65 -3.67
CA LEU A 145 -1.51 0.96 -4.56
C LEU A 145 -0.53 0.09 -3.76
N GLY A 146 -0.04 0.57 -2.62
CA GLY A 146 0.80 -0.23 -1.72
C GLY A 146 0.08 -1.46 -1.17
N ARG A 147 -1.17 -1.32 -0.74
CA ARG A 147 -2.01 -2.42 -0.28
C ARG A 147 -2.32 -3.41 -1.41
N ILE A 148 -2.70 -2.91 -2.58
CA ILE A 148 -2.88 -3.75 -3.76
C ILE A 148 -1.58 -4.52 -4.04
N GLY A 149 -0.44 -3.87 -4.11
CA GLY A 149 0.86 -4.49 -4.35
C GLY A 149 1.27 -5.52 -3.31
N SER A 150 0.91 -5.32 -2.04
CA SER A 150 1.26 -6.24 -0.96
C SER A 150 0.26 -7.38 -0.78
N GLU A 151 -1.05 -7.13 -0.84
CA GLU A 151 -2.09 -8.14 -0.59
C GLU A 151 -2.34 -9.05 -1.79
N GLY A 152 -2.19 -8.52 -2.99
CA GLY A 152 -2.44 -9.25 -4.23
C GLY A 152 -1.37 -10.28 -4.59
N ILE A 153 -0.17 -10.22 -4.02
CA ILE A 153 0.88 -11.21 -4.28
C ILE A 153 0.58 -12.48 -3.45
N PRO A 154 0.45 -13.67 -4.06
CA PRO A 154 0.20 -14.91 -3.30
C PRO A 154 1.38 -15.26 -2.39
N LYS A 155 1.08 -15.85 -1.20
CA LYS A 155 2.10 -16.28 -0.22
C LYS A 155 3.09 -17.32 -0.75
N LYS A 156 2.73 -18.05 -1.79
CA LYS A 156 3.57 -18.97 -2.56
C LYS A 156 3.49 -18.57 -4.03
N LEU A 157 4.62 -18.22 -4.63
CA LEU A 157 4.72 -18.12 -6.08
C LEU A 157 4.47 -19.52 -6.65
N ILE A 158 3.32 -19.68 -7.29
CA ILE A 158 3.02 -20.90 -8.02
C ILE A 158 3.84 -20.81 -9.32
N PRO A 159 4.68 -21.81 -9.65
CA PRO A 159 5.42 -21.81 -10.90
C PRO A 159 4.50 -21.53 -12.10
N LYS A 160 4.99 -20.76 -13.07
CA LYS A 160 4.24 -20.25 -14.24
C LYS A 160 3.33 -21.28 -14.97
N ALA A 161 3.58 -22.57 -14.77
CA ALA A 161 2.88 -23.63 -15.48
C ALA A 161 1.53 -24.08 -14.87
N GLU A 162 1.24 -23.77 -13.59
CA GLU A 162 0.08 -24.33 -12.89
C GLU A 162 -1.01 -23.32 -12.52
N SER A 163 -0.77 -22.03 -12.68
CA SER A 163 -1.76 -20.98 -12.36
C SER A 163 -2.77 -20.82 -13.50
N LYS A 164 -3.73 -21.71 -13.60
CA LYS A 164 -4.91 -21.58 -14.49
C LYS A 164 -5.94 -20.56 -13.99
N THR A 165 -5.75 -19.96 -12.85
CA THR A 165 -6.64 -18.91 -12.31
C THR A 165 -6.02 -17.54 -12.55
N GLY A 166 -6.49 -16.84 -13.59
CA GLY A 166 -5.95 -15.58 -14.11
C GLY A 166 -5.74 -14.43 -13.10
N LYS A 167 -6.27 -14.54 -11.88
CA LYS A 167 -6.21 -13.48 -10.88
C LYS A 167 -4.78 -13.17 -10.38
N TYR A 168 -3.91 -14.17 -10.24
CA TYR A 168 -2.53 -14.00 -9.78
C TYR A 168 -1.57 -13.58 -10.90
N PHE A 169 -1.90 -13.97 -12.14
CA PHE A 169 -1.16 -13.57 -13.31
C PHE A 169 -1.31 -12.07 -13.60
N GLU A 170 -2.54 -11.54 -13.51
CA GLU A 170 -2.83 -10.10 -13.67
C GLU A 170 -2.04 -9.26 -12.67
N PHE A 171 -1.87 -9.75 -11.45
CA PHE A 171 -1.19 -9.04 -10.37
C PHE A 171 0.30 -8.84 -10.62
N TYR A 172 0.99 -9.86 -11.11
CA TYR A 172 2.42 -9.79 -11.43
C TYR A 172 2.71 -8.79 -12.55
N PHE A 173 1.79 -8.65 -13.50
CA PHE A 173 1.91 -7.65 -14.57
C PHE A 173 1.66 -6.21 -14.09
N MET A 174 0.85 -6.00 -13.05
CA MET A 174 0.56 -4.66 -12.53
C MET A 174 1.60 -4.17 -11.51
N LEU A 175 2.39 -5.07 -10.93
CA LEU A 175 3.38 -4.69 -9.92
C LEU A 175 4.44 -3.71 -10.46
N PRO A 176 5.00 -3.87 -11.67
CA PRO A 176 5.90 -2.88 -12.25
C PRO A 176 5.28 -1.48 -12.38
N ASP A 177 4.01 -1.39 -12.80
CA ASP A 177 3.30 -0.13 -12.94
C ASP A 177 3.08 0.54 -11.56
N ILE A 178 2.68 -0.24 -10.57
CA ILE A 178 2.57 0.22 -9.18
C ILE A 178 3.90 0.75 -8.65
N LEU A 179 4.98 0.00 -8.85
CA LEU A 179 6.31 0.39 -8.38
C LEU A 179 6.83 1.63 -9.12
N SER A 180 6.57 1.75 -10.43
CA SER A 180 6.92 2.94 -11.21
C SER A 180 6.19 4.17 -10.70
N ALA A 181 4.88 4.08 -10.47
CA ALA A 181 4.09 5.18 -9.95
C ALA A 181 4.50 5.59 -8.52
N LEU A 182 4.75 4.62 -7.64
CA LEU A 182 5.23 4.89 -6.29
C LEU A 182 6.65 5.50 -6.30
N LYS A 183 7.53 5.09 -7.23
CA LYS A 183 8.85 5.67 -7.42
C LYS A 183 8.76 7.15 -7.82
N GLU A 184 7.89 7.50 -8.74
CA GLU A 184 7.63 8.91 -9.11
C GLU A 184 7.12 9.70 -7.92
N ALA A 185 6.20 9.13 -7.13
CA ALA A 185 5.64 9.77 -5.94
C ALA A 185 6.65 10.00 -4.79
N LEU A 186 7.83 9.37 -4.82
CA LEU A 186 8.94 9.72 -3.91
C LEU A 186 9.51 11.11 -4.16
N GLN A 187 9.24 11.70 -5.32
CA GLN A 187 9.66 13.05 -5.72
C GLN A 187 8.51 14.05 -5.65
N ASP A 188 7.36 13.67 -5.10
CA ASP A 188 6.20 14.55 -4.97
C ASP A 188 6.56 15.81 -4.16
N ASN A 189 6.00 16.97 -4.54
CA ASN A 189 6.22 18.22 -3.84
C ASN A 189 5.64 18.24 -2.42
N VAL A 190 4.68 17.34 -2.11
CA VAL A 190 4.02 17.26 -0.80
C VAL A 190 4.67 16.16 0.05
N PRO A 191 5.25 16.49 1.23
CA PRO A 191 5.92 15.51 2.10
C PRO A 191 5.04 14.30 2.47
N GLY A 192 3.74 14.53 2.71
CA GLY A 192 2.80 13.45 3.04
C GLY A 192 2.64 12.42 1.92
N VAL A 193 2.71 12.84 0.66
CA VAL A 193 2.66 11.93 -0.51
C VAL A 193 3.94 11.11 -0.59
N ARG A 194 5.13 11.76 -0.46
CA ARG A 194 6.43 11.07 -0.43
C ARG A 194 6.49 10.02 0.67
N SER A 195 6.08 10.42 1.89
CA SER A 195 6.04 9.54 3.06
C SER A 195 5.13 8.32 2.82
N GLN A 196 3.94 8.54 2.25
CA GLN A 196 2.99 7.47 1.98
C GLN A 196 3.48 6.53 0.87
N ALA A 197 4.06 7.07 -0.20
CA ALA A 197 4.67 6.27 -1.26
C ALA A 197 5.80 5.37 -0.71
N THR A 198 6.63 5.93 0.19
CA THR A 198 7.69 5.16 0.85
C THR A 198 7.11 4.04 1.71
N ASN A 199 6.09 4.32 2.53
CA ASN A 199 5.42 3.30 3.35
C ASN A 199 4.84 2.17 2.49
N SER A 200 4.27 2.51 1.34
CA SER A 200 3.70 1.55 0.39
C SER A 200 4.75 0.64 -0.22
N LEU A 201 5.90 1.19 -0.62
CA LEU A 201 7.05 0.41 -1.09
C LEU A 201 7.57 -0.54 -0.02
N ILE A 202 7.66 -0.07 1.23
CA ILE A 202 8.05 -0.89 2.39
C ILE A 202 7.07 -2.05 2.57
N GLN A 203 5.79 -1.76 2.54
CA GLN A 203 4.74 -2.77 2.70
C GLN A 203 4.83 -3.87 1.64
N ILE A 204 5.02 -3.48 0.37
CA ILE A 204 5.20 -4.44 -0.74
C ILE A 204 6.43 -5.31 -0.49
N ALA A 205 7.56 -4.71 -0.11
CA ALA A 205 8.82 -5.41 0.09
C ALA A 205 8.80 -6.41 1.26
N ILE A 206 8.12 -6.04 2.37
CA ILE A 206 8.20 -6.80 3.63
C ILE A 206 7.16 -7.92 3.70
N VAL A 207 5.95 -7.69 3.18
CA VAL A 207 4.84 -8.64 3.35
C VAL A 207 5.12 -9.98 2.68
N LYS A 208 5.82 -10.00 1.57
CA LYS A 208 5.99 -11.23 0.78
C LYS A 208 7.42 -11.78 0.76
N LYS A 209 8.42 -10.95 0.94
CA LYS A 209 9.86 -11.32 0.97
C LYS A 209 10.27 -12.40 -0.05
N THR A 210 9.59 -12.48 -1.21
CA THR A 210 9.99 -13.41 -2.27
C THR A 210 11.10 -12.77 -3.10
N PRO A 211 12.08 -13.55 -3.58
CA PRO A 211 13.20 -13.02 -4.37
C PRO A 211 12.74 -12.13 -5.52
N GLU A 212 11.71 -12.54 -6.25
CA GLU A 212 11.21 -11.82 -7.42
C GLU A 212 10.61 -10.46 -7.07
N VAL A 213 9.93 -10.34 -5.93
CA VAL A 213 9.40 -9.06 -5.45
C VAL A 213 10.54 -8.18 -4.94
N ILE A 214 11.50 -8.76 -4.23
CA ILE A 214 12.68 -8.03 -3.74
C ILE A 214 13.47 -7.47 -4.93
N ASP A 215 13.69 -8.25 -5.99
CA ASP A 215 14.40 -7.82 -7.20
C ASP A 215 13.71 -6.62 -7.88
N LEU A 216 12.39 -6.56 -7.83
CA LEU A 216 11.63 -5.44 -8.40
C LEU A 216 11.64 -4.19 -7.49
N VAL A 217 11.57 -4.35 -6.17
CA VAL A 217 11.48 -3.24 -5.21
C VAL A 217 12.85 -2.67 -4.86
N LEU A 218 13.89 -3.50 -4.83
CA LEU A 218 15.24 -3.12 -4.41
C LEU A 218 15.80 -1.92 -5.18
N PRO A 219 15.69 -1.82 -6.52
CA PRO A 219 16.16 -0.63 -7.26
C PRO A 219 15.44 0.64 -6.84
N VAL A 220 14.15 0.57 -6.52
CA VAL A 220 13.36 1.72 -6.08
C VAL A 220 13.77 2.17 -4.69
N LEU A 221 14.00 1.24 -3.76
CA LEU A 221 14.48 1.55 -2.42
C LEU A 221 15.93 2.09 -2.45
N LYS A 222 16.79 1.60 -3.34
CA LYS A 222 18.14 2.17 -3.57
C LYS A 222 18.07 3.63 -3.97
N GLN A 223 17.15 3.98 -4.88
CA GLN A 223 16.96 5.37 -5.27
C GLN A 223 16.39 6.21 -4.12
N ALA A 224 15.46 5.65 -3.32
CA ALA A 224 14.90 6.32 -2.15
C ALA A 224 15.94 6.67 -1.07
N LEU A 225 17.03 5.90 -0.95
CA LEU A 225 18.16 6.24 -0.06
C LEU A 225 18.87 7.54 -0.44
N GLN A 226 18.75 7.98 -1.68
CA GLN A 226 19.37 9.20 -2.22
C GLN A 226 18.36 10.36 -2.35
N ASN A 227 17.13 10.20 -1.81
CA ASN A 227 16.10 11.22 -1.87
C ASN A 227 16.51 12.45 -1.03
N ASP A 228 16.10 13.65 -1.45
CA ASP A 228 16.35 14.89 -0.70
C ASP A 228 15.63 14.92 0.66
N ASP A 229 14.50 14.22 0.77
CA ASP A 229 13.70 14.11 2.00
C ASP A 229 14.32 13.10 2.97
N ALA A 230 14.69 13.56 4.16
CA ALA A 230 15.30 12.72 5.20
C ALA A 230 14.35 11.61 5.72
N ASP A 231 13.03 11.84 5.75
CA ASP A 231 12.04 10.82 6.15
C ASP A 231 12.02 9.68 5.11
N VAL A 232 12.04 10.02 3.82
CA VAL A 232 12.13 9.03 2.73
C VAL A 232 13.40 8.19 2.85
N ARG A 233 14.57 8.84 3.04
CA ARG A 233 15.85 8.12 3.20
C ARG A 233 15.83 7.17 4.41
N SER A 234 15.35 7.66 5.55
CA SER A 234 15.27 6.88 6.80
C SER A 234 14.36 5.67 6.66
N LYS A 235 13.18 5.84 6.06
CA LYS A 235 12.24 4.76 5.79
C LYS A 235 12.79 3.74 4.80
N ALA A 236 13.45 4.18 3.74
CA ALA A 236 14.09 3.30 2.77
C ALA A 236 15.18 2.44 3.42
N ALA A 237 16.02 3.05 4.28
CA ALA A 237 17.02 2.33 5.04
C ALA A 237 16.41 1.27 5.96
N ASN A 238 15.35 1.62 6.69
CA ASN A 238 14.63 0.69 7.55
C ASN A 238 14.01 -0.48 6.74
N ALA A 239 13.46 -0.19 5.55
CA ALA A 239 12.94 -1.22 4.66
C ALA A 239 14.01 -2.22 4.22
N LEU A 240 15.15 -1.71 3.79
CA LEU A 240 16.28 -2.54 3.36
C LEU A 240 16.84 -3.40 4.50
N MET A 241 16.90 -2.86 5.72
CA MET A 241 17.25 -3.66 6.91
C MET A 241 16.25 -4.78 7.17
N GLN A 242 14.95 -4.52 7.00
CA GLN A 242 13.90 -5.52 7.20
C GLN A 242 13.86 -6.58 6.10
N ILE A 243 14.20 -6.23 4.87
CA ILE A 243 14.41 -7.19 3.76
C ILE A 243 15.51 -8.16 4.16
N GLY A 244 16.66 -7.65 4.62
CA GLY A 244 17.72 -8.43 5.22
C GLY A 244 18.52 -9.29 4.24
N THR A 245 18.43 -9.04 2.91
CA THR A 245 19.25 -9.75 1.92
C THR A 245 20.61 -9.11 1.77
N PRO A 246 21.64 -9.87 1.32
CA PRO A 246 22.96 -9.30 1.07
C PRO A 246 22.94 -8.09 0.14
N GLU A 247 22.11 -8.10 -0.91
CA GLU A 247 21.96 -7.02 -1.88
C GLU A 247 21.32 -5.77 -1.27
N ALA A 248 20.36 -5.96 -0.35
CA ALA A 248 19.75 -4.86 0.40
C ALA A 248 20.78 -4.19 1.33
N PHE A 249 21.60 -4.98 1.98
CA PHE A 249 22.68 -4.47 2.83
C PHE A 249 23.76 -3.75 2.03
N GLN A 250 24.19 -4.30 0.91
CA GLN A 250 25.11 -3.65 -0.02
C GLN A 250 24.59 -2.27 -0.46
N ALA A 251 23.30 -2.16 -0.71
CA ALA A 251 22.65 -0.89 -1.07
C ALA A 251 22.74 0.17 0.04
N MET A 252 22.77 -0.26 1.30
CA MET A 252 22.84 0.63 2.46
C MET A 252 24.24 1.09 2.81
N LEU A 253 25.30 0.41 2.37
CA LEU A 253 26.68 0.70 2.76
C LEU A 253 27.08 2.19 2.62
N PRO A 254 26.75 2.89 1.51
CA PRO A 254 27.07 4.32 1.38
C PRO A 254 26.42 5.18 2.47
N VAL A 255 25.14 4.92 2.77
CA VAL A 255 24.37 5.67 3.78
C VAL A 255 24.89 5.36 5.18
N LEU A 256 25.19 4.09 5.47
CA LEU A 256 25.75 3.69 6.76
C LEU A 256 27.17 4.25 6.96
N ARG A 257 27.97 4.30 5.90
CA ARG A 257 29.31 4.95 5.95
C ARG A 257 29.21 6.44 6.29
N GLN A 258 28.25 7.14 5.68
CA GLN A 258 27.98 8.54 6.01
C GLN A 258 27.43 8.70 7.44
N ALA A 259 26.56 7.81 7.89
CA ALA A 259 26.00 7.82 9.24
C ALA A 259 27.06 7.58 10.33
N LEU A 260 28.13 6.82 10.04
CA LEU A 260 29.28 6.65 10.95
C LEU A 260 30.08 7.95 11.18
N GLN A 261 29.92 8.93 10.28
CA GLN A 261 30.61 10.23 10.38
C GLN A 261 29.69 11.32 10.98
N ASN A 262 28.47 10.94 11.42
CA ASN A 262 27.51 11.89 11.98
C ASN A 262 28.03 12.45 13.32
N GLU A 263 27.72 13.70 13.64
CA GLU A 263 28.08 14.34 14.90
C GLU A 263 27.39 13.67 16.11
N ASP A 264 26.16 13.19 15.93
CA ASP A 264 25.41 12.48 16.97
C ASP A 264 25.94 11.04 17.15
N SER A 265 26.46 10.74 18.33
CA SER A 265 26.95 9.41 18.71
C SER A 265 25.85 8.32 18.62
N THR A 266 24.59 8.67 18.85
CA THR A 266 23.45 7.73 18.74
C THR A 266 23.26 7.28 17.28
N VAL A 267 23.46 8.19 16.32
CA VAL A 267 23.38 7.86 14.89
C VAL A 267 24.54 6.94 14.51
N ARG A 268 25.79 7.24 14.99
CA ARG A 268 26.96 6.39 14.73
C ARG A 268 26.78 4.98 15.30
N VAL A 269 26.27 4.88 16.53
CA VAL A 269 25.98 3.59 17.18
C VAL A 269 24.94 2.77 16.40
N LYS A 270 23.87 3.39 15.95
CA LYS A 270 22.84 2.72 15.13
C LYS A 270 23.40 2.26 13.78
N ALA A 271 24.25 3.07 13.16
CA ALA A 271 24.92 2.71 11.91
C ALA A 271 25.87 1.53 12.10
N ALA A 272 26.69 1.54 13.16
CA ALA A 272 27.59 0.43 13.49
C ALA A 272 26.83 -0.86 13.77
N LEU A 273 25.70 -0.78 14.49
CA LEU A 273 24.83 -1.93 14.73
C LEU A 273 24.30 -2.52 13.43
N ALA A 274 23.81 -1.65 12.52
CA ALA A 274 23.33 -2.07 11.22
C ALA A 274 24.43 -2.76 10.42
N LEU A 275 25.63 -2.21 10.39
CA LEU A 275 26.82 -2.79 9.74
C LEU A 275 27.22 -4.14 10.36
N ALA A 276 27.21 -4.25 11.68
CA ALA A 276 27.47 -5.51 12.37
C ALA A 276 26.42 -6.59 12.06
N HIS A 277 25.17 -6.18 11.79
CA HIS A 277 24.12 -7.10 11.35
C HIS A 277 24.33 -7.61 9.92
N VAL A 278 24.88 -6.78 9.04
CA VAL A 278 25.24 -7.16 7.67
C VAL A 278 26.26 -8.32 7.68
N GLY A 279 27.23 -8.29 8.57
CA GLY A 279 28.16 -9.39 8.83
C GLY A 279 29.16 -9.69 7.71
N THR A 280 29.25 -8.84 6.66
CA THR A 280 30.30 -8.97 5.65
C THR A 280 31.63 -8.42 6.19
N SER A 281 32.77 -8.90 5.69
CA SER A 281 34.09 -8.41 6.10
C SER A 281 34.22 -6.89 5.96
N GLU A 282 33.67 -6.32 4.87
CA GLU A 282 33.67 -4.87 4.65
C GLU A 282 32.80 -4.14 5.68
N SER A 283 31.60 -4.64 5.97
CA SER A 283 30.69 -3.99 6.92
C SER A 283 31.23 -4.06 8.37
N ILE A 284 31.86 -5.16 8.74
CA ILE A 284 32.49 -5.32 10.05
C ILE A 284 33.66 -4.35 10.18
N GLU A 285 34.50 -4.23 9.17
CA GLU A 285 35.64 -3.29 9.18
C GLU A 285 35.16 -1.84 9.30
N LEU A 286 34.12 -1.45 8.59
CA LEU A 286 33.50 -0.13 8.74
C LEU A 286 32.92 0.10 10.15
N ALA A 287 32.28 -0.92 10.74
CA ALA A 287 31.70 -0.82 12.06
C ALA A 287 32.74 -0.63 13.17
N LYS A 288 33.99 -1.08 12.97
CA LYS A 288 35.08 -0.91 13.92
C LYS A 288 35.38 0.55 14.23
N SER A 289 35.14 1.46 13.30
CA SER A 289 35.35 2.90 13.53
C SER A 289 34.43 3.48 14.63
N ALA A 290 33.33 2.85 14.92
CA ALA A 290 32.38 3.27 15.96
C ALA A 290 32.57 2.53 17.30
N VAL A 291 33.55 1.66 17.44
CA VAL A 291 33.82 0.93 18.70
C VAL A 291 33.91 1.86 19.91
N PRO A 292 34.61 3.02 19.86
CA PRO A 292 34.65 3.94 21.00
C PRO A 292 33.26 4.43 21.44
N ASP A 293 32.36 4.73 20.47
CA ASP A 293 31.00 5.14 20.76
C ASP A 293 30.16 3.98 21.31
N LEU A 294 30.30 2.77 20.76
CA LEU A 294 29.64 1.57 21.26
C LEU A 294 30.05 1.27 22.72
N VAL A 295 31.31 1.37 23.05
CA VAL A 295 31.80 1.18 24.43
C VAL A 295 31.21 2.24 25.36
N LYS A 296 31.15 3.52 24.94
CA LYS A 296 30.60 4.61 25.72
C LYS A 296 29.11 4.41 26.06
N VAL A 297 28.33 3.91 25.10
CA VAL A 297 26.88 3.70 25.29
C VAL A 297 26.53 2.42 26.06
N LEU A 298 27.50 1.54 26.36
CA LEU A 298 27.30 0.42 27.29
C LEU A 298 26.87 0.85 28.68
N GLN A 299 27.16 2.10 29.07
CA GLN A 299 26.70 2.68 30.33
C GLN A 299 25.20 3.11 30.30
N GLN A 300 24.60 3.20 29.11
CA GLN A 300 23.20 3.59 28.92
C GLN A 300 22.30 2.34 28.95
N PRO A 301 21.33 2.22 29.87
CA PRO A 301 20.51 1.01 30.00
C PRO A 301 19.80 0.62 28.70
N ASP A 302 19.26 1.62 27.99
CA ASP A 302 18.46 1.41 26.76
C ASP A 302 19.26 0.92 25.57
N LEU A 303 20.56 1.25 25.48
CA LEU A 303 21.44 0.91 24.37
C LEU A 303 22.44 -0.19 24.72
N ARG A 304 22.59 -0.56 25.99
CA ARG A 304 23.57 -1.55 26.46
C ARG A 304 23.53 -2.87 25.71
N VAL A 305 22.32 -3.48 25.65
CA VAL A 305 22.16 -4.80 25.02
C VAL A 305 22.47 -4.73 23.51
N VAL A 306 22.08 -3.64 22.91
CA VAL A 306 22.26 -3.40 21.48
C VAL A 306 23.73 -3.18 21.14
N ALA A 307 24.41 -2.35 21.92
CA ALA A 307 25.85 -2.09 21.77
C ALA A 307 26.70 -3.33 22.05
N ALA A 308 26.36 -4.10 23.08
CA ALA A 308 27.08 -5.35 23.39
C ALA A 308 26.99 -6.36 22.24
N LYS A 309 25.81 -6.54 21.64
CA LYS A 309 25.61 -7.41 20.47
C LYS A 309 26.38 -6.91 19.23
N ALA A 310 26.49 -5.60 19.05
CA ALA A 310 27.29 -5.04 17.95
C ALA A 310 28.78 -5.33 18.18
N LEU A 311 29.31 -5.08 19.38
CA LEU A 311 30.71 -5.34 19.75
C LEU A 311 31.07 -6.84 19.62
N GLU A 312 30.18 -7.73 20.02
CA GLU A 312 30.32 -9.18 19.84
C GLU A 312 30.48 -9.53 18.36
N LYS A 313 29.55 -9.05 17.51
CA LYS A 313 29.58 -9.30 16.07
C LYS A 313 30.76 -8.68 15.35
N ILE A 314 31.28 -7.56 15.85
CA ILE A 314 32.50 -6.90 15.34
C ILE A 314 33.76 -7.71 15.73
N GLY A 315 33.65 -8.66 16.68
CA GLY A 315 34.77 -9.46 17.14
C GLY A 315 35.68 -8.76 18.14
N VAL A 316 35.24 -7.69 18.79
CA VAL A 316 36.05 -6.92 19.75
C VAL A 316 36.37 -7.77 20.99
N PHE A 317 35.44 -8.61 21.43
CA PHE A 317 35.65 -9.47 22.62
C PHE A 317 36.69 -10.56 22.36
N GLU A 318 36.67 -11.18 21.17
CA GLU A 318 37.71 -12.17 20.79
C GLU A 318 39.12 -11.57 20.67
N ALA A 319 39.20 -10.31 20.23
CA ALA A 319 40.47 -9.60 20.16
C ALA A 319 41.01 -9.27 21.56
N LEU A 320 40.15 -8.94 22.51
CA LEU A 320 40.55 -8.68 23.91
C LEU A 320 40.94 -9.95 24.68
N GLU A 321 40.35 -11.10 24.38
CA GLU A 321 40.74 -12.39 24.94
C GLU A 321 42.10 -12.84 24.40
N LYS A 322 42.30 -12.75 23.09
CA LYS A 322 43.62 -13.08 22.48
C LYS A 322 44.77 -12.19 22.96
N ASP A 323 44.52 -10.92 23.30
CA ASP A 323 45.54 -10.01 23.83
C ASP A 323 45.85 -10.33 25.31
N LYS A 324 44.96 -10.96 26.07
CA LYS A 324 45.23 -11.50 27.40
C LYS A 324 46.09 -12.75 27.34
N ASP A 325 45.76 -13.69 26.48
CA ASP A 325 46.51 -14.96 26.34
C ASP A 325 47.90 -14.73 25.72
N SER A 326 48.14 -13.62 25.05
CA SER A 326 49.48 -13.24 24.52
C SER A 326 50.35 -12.53 25.53
N LYS A 327 49.83 -12.15 26.72
CA LYS A 327 50.54 -11.45 27.79
C LYS A 327 50.81 -12.32 29.01
N GLU A 328 50.29 -13.56 29.03
CA GLU A 328 50.65 -14.63 29.93
C GLU A 328 51.74 -15.55 29.27
#